data_05fab13f7f11281566ed2c851a5a70f7
#
_entry.id   05fab13f7f11281566ed2c851a5a70f7
#
_cell.length_a   1.000
_cell.length_b   1.000
_cell.length_c   1.000
_cell.angle_alpha   90.00
_cell.angle_beta   90.00
_cell.angle_gamma   90.00
#
_symmetry.space_group_name_H-M   'P 1'
#
loop_
_entity.id
_entity.type
_entity.pdbx_description
1 polymer ?
#
loop_
_entity_poly.entity_id
_entity_poly.type
_entity_poly.pdbx_seq_one_letter_code
_entity_poly.pdbx_strand_id
1 'polypeptide(L)'
;MRNLTIKREKSFVSRLKKAKIYIKDELAGDTKINGDKCYKLGDLKNGEEKTFVIGDEETTIYVIQDKFSKNMCNEICIIPAGVENIYLMGECKFNPLGGDNFRFHGMTDPRVLANRKKCAKKFGAFLALCAVVGFICGFIANYNPPSYAKDGEPKAFVHESGVKIVLTDTFEETEIDGTVFTYATDDAVVFGYEESFTALEGMGDWTEKEYAEELCAAWGLTDAEVQEQDGLVYFEYSNRSDDTDTMYSYMVVVYKTGESFWDISFAVDEAQYKEYKPIFTEWAKSVEFAE
;
A
#
# COMPACT_ATOMS: atom_id res chain seq x y z
N MET A 1 -2.69 39.06 8.05
CA MET A 1 -3.29 37.79 7.58
C MET A 1 -3.02 37.61 6.10
N ARG A 2 -2.71 36.41 5.66
CA ARG A 2 -2.40 36.05 4.26
C ARG A 2 -3.07 34.77 3.85
N ASN A 3 -3.16 34.51 2.55
CA ASN A 3 -3.72 33.28 2.03
C ASN A 3 -2.63 32.22 1.86
N LEU A 4 -2.92 31.02 2.31
CA LEU A 4 -2.17 29.80 2.04
C LEU A 4 -3.03 28.92 1.13
N THR A 5 -2.65 28.82 -0.13
CA THR A 5 -3.29 27.91 -1.08
C THR A 5 -2.48 26.63 -1.18
N ILE A 6 -3.12 25.49 -0.96
CA ILE A 6 -2.49 24.19 -1.08
C ILE A 6 -3.22 23.39 -2.15
N LYS A 7 -2.47 22.94 -3.15
CA LYS A 7 -2.96 22.04 -4.20
C LYS A 7 -2.36 20.66 -3.99
N ARG A 8 -3.22 19.66 -3.94
CA ARG A 8 -2.82 18.27 -4.06
C ARG A 8 -2.96 17.84 -5.50
N GLU A 9 -1.86 17.47 -6.15
CA GLU A 9 -1.90 16.95 -7.51
C GLU A 9 -2.69 15.64 -7.59
N LYS A 10 -3.28 15.42 -8.75
CA LYS A 10 -4.01 14.20 -9.03
C LYS A 10 -3.02 13.05 -9.14
N SER A 11 -3.19 12.03 -8.33
CA SER A 11 -2.32 10.86 -8.28
C SER A 11 -3.16 9.62 -8.00
N PHE A 12 -2.81 8.50 -8.59
CA PHE A 12 -3.40 7.21 -8.27
C PHE A 12 -3.03 6.80 -6.84
N VAL A 13 -1.78 6.99 -6.49
CA VAL A 13 -1.26 6.67 -5.16
C VAL A 13 -1.99 7.48 -4.09
N SER A 14 -2.54 6.81 -3.10
CA SER A 14 -3.36 7.43 -2.04
C SER A 14 -4.56 8.23 -2.53
N ARG A 15 -5.13 7.85 -3.67
CA ARG A 15 -6.27 8.55 -4.28
C ARG A 15 -7.45 8.69 -3.31
N LEU A 16 -7.66 7.69 -2.47
CA LEU A 16 -8.77 7.59 -1.53
C LEU A 16 -8.49 8.29 -0.21
N LYS A 17 -7.24 8.41 0.17
CA LYS A 17 -6.86 9.01 1.44
C LYS A 17 -6.87 10.52 1.30
N LYS A 18 -7.59 11.20 2.20
CA LYS A 18 -7.55 12.67 2.29
C LYS A 18 -6.25 13.09 2.95
N ALA A 19 -5.58 14.09 2.38
CA ALA A 19 -4.49 14.78 3.05
C ALA A 19 -5.09 15.75 4.08
N LYS A 20 -4.88 15.48 5.36
CA LYS A 20 -5.34 16.33 6.46
C LYS A 20 -4.28 17.38 6.73
N ILE A 21 -4.65 18.65 6.63
CA ILE A 21 -3.77 19.80 6.81
C ILE A 21 -3.96 20.33 8.22
N TYR A 22 -2.86 20.44 8.94
CA TYR A 22 -2.80 21.02 10.28
C TYR A 22 -1.82 22.17 10.29
N ILE A 23 -2.07 23.14 11.17
CA ILE A 23 -1.18 24.26 11.44
C ILE A 23 -0.77 24.23 12.91
N LYS A 24 0.49 24.56 13.18
CA LYS A 24 0.98 24.73 14.54
C LYS A 24 0.28 25.94 15.18
N ASP A 25 -0.32 25.71 16.33
CA ASP A 25 -0.92 26.74 17.17
C ASP A 25 -0.90 26.27 18.62
N GLU A 26 -0.09 26.93 19.44
CA GLU A 26 0.09 26.57 20.84
C GLU A 26 -1.14 26.90 21.71
N LEU A 27 -2.00 27.83 21.25
CA LEU A 27 -3.18 28.28 21.98
C LEU A 27 -4.44 27.52 21.58
N ALA A 28 -4.70 27.40 20.27
CA ALA A 28 -5.90 26.78 19.72
C ALA A 28 -5.73 25.30 19.35
N GLY A 29 -4.51 24.77 19.41
CA GLY A 29 -4.22 23.38 19.05
C GLY A 29 -4.84 22.36 19.99
N ASP A 30 -5.66 21.46 19.44
CA ASP A 30 -6.30 20.33 20.10
C ASP A 30 -5.60 18.98 19.85
N THR A 31 -4.72 18.94 18.88
CA THR A 31 -4.04 17.74 18.42
C THR A 31 -2.51 17.91 18.53
N LYS A 32 -1.81 16.90 19.04
CA LYS A 32 -0.34 16.89 19.06
C LYS A 32 0.23 16.16 17.85
N ILE A 33 1.09 16.85 17.09
CA ILE A 33 1.79 16.31 15.92
C ILE A 33 3.29 16.62 16.08
N ASN A 34 4.13 15.59 16.11
CA ASN A 34 5.57 15.72 16.35
C ASN A 34 5.94 16.53 17.62
N GLY A 35 5.07 16.56 18.62
CA GLY A 35 5.25 17.28 19.87
C GLY A 35 4.63 18.67 19.90
N ASP A 36 4.33 19.28 18.74
CA ASP A 36 3.68 20.58 18.64
C ASP A 36 2.16 20.46 18.78
N LYS A 37 1.53 21.44 19.41
CA LYS A 37 0.09 21.58 19.40
C LYS A 37 -0.35 22.15 18.05
N CYS A 38 -1.35 21.53 17.47
CA CYS A 38 -1.84 21.86 16.14
C CYS A 38 -3.35 21.87 16.11
N TYR A 39 -3.93 22.67 15.23
CA TYR A 39 -5.33 22.51 14.86
C TYR A 39 -5.49 22.21 13.38
N LYS A 40 -6.59 21.56 13.03
CA LYS A 40 -6.87 21.13 11.67
C LYS A 40 -7.43 22.29 10.85
N LEU A 41 -6.69 22.67 9.78
CA LEU A 41 -7.17 23.64 8.79
C LEU A 41 -8.22 23.03 7.86
N GLY A 42 -8.04 21.78 7.46
CA GLY A 42 -8.97 21.11 6.57
C GLY A 42 -8.41 19.83 5.96
N ASP A 43 -9.18 19.26 5.02
CA ASP A 43 -8.83 18.07 4.26
C ASP A 43 -8.69 18.44 2.78
N LEU A 44 -7.74 17.82 2.08
CA LEU A 44 -7.58 17.88 0.64
C LEU A 44 -7.84 16.49 0.05
N LYS A 45 -8.81 16.40 -0.85
CA LYS A 45 -9.02 15.24 -1.68
C LYS A 45 -7.99 15.17 -2.80
N ASN A 46 -7.95 14.07 -3.51
CA ASN A 46 -7.08 13.90 -4.68
C ASN A 46 -7.44 14.92 -5.78
N GLY A 47 -6.47 15.65 -6.28
CA GLY A 47 -6.66 16.71 -7.29
C GLY A 47 -7.26 18.02 -6.76
N GLU A 48 -7.53 18.12 -5.45
CA GLU A 48 -8.20 19.29 -4.85
C GLU A 48 -7.21 20.43 -4.54
N GLU A 49 -7.69 21.65 -4.68
CA GLU A 49 -7.00 22.88 -4.28
C GLU A 49 -7.86 23.64 -3.27
N LYS A 50 -7.25 24.05 -2.15
CA LYS A 50 -7.93 24.84 -1.12
C LYS A 50 -7.08 25.99 -0.64
N THR A 51 -7.75 27.11 -0.33
CA THR A 51 -7.14 28.28 0.25
C THR A 51 -7.59 28.43 1.70
N PHE A 52 -6.61 28.63 2.58
CA PHE A 52 -6.79 28.87 4.01
C PHE A 52 -6.27 30.27 4.36
N VAL A 53 -6.89 30.95 5.29
CA VAL A 53 -6.39 32.20 5.85
C VAL A 53 -5.50 31.87 7.04
N ILE A 54 -4.26 32.34 7.02
CA ILE A 54 -3.28 32.14 8.10
C ILE A 54 -2.74 33.50 8.61
N GLY A 55 -2.07 33.45 9.74
CA GLY A 55 -1.33 34.62 10.24
C GLY A 55 -0.17 35.00 9.36
N ASP A 56 0.41 36.17 9.63
CA ASP A 56 1.62 36.71 8.99
C ASP A 56 2.91 36.32 9.74
N GLU A 57 2.80 35.64 10.86
CA GLU A 57 3.92 35.10 11.61
C GLU A 57 4.49 33.83 10.95
N GLU A 58 5.72 33.46 11.35
CA GLU A 58 6.27 32.16 10.98
C GLU A 58 5.43 31.06 11.59
N THR A 59 5.07 30.07 10.79
CA THR A 59 4.28 28.92 11.25
C THR A 59 4.70 27.62 10.57
N THR A 60 4.22 26.51 11.11
CA THR A 60 4.51 25.18 10.57
C THR A 60 3.22 24.50 10.15
N ILE A 61 3.20 24.00 8.93
CA ILE A 61 2.13 23.18 8.37
C ILE A 61 2.54 21.71 8.45
N TYR A 62 1.63 20.88 8.89
CA TYR A 62 1.77 19.43 8.96
C TYR A 62 0.73 18.77 8.06
N VAL A 63 1.14 17.76 7.30
CA VAL A 63 0.22 16.95 6.49
C VAL A 63 0.20 15.52 7.01
N ILE A 64 -0.99 14.99 7.26
CA ILE A 64 -1.21 13.62 7.72
C ILE A 64 -2.21 12.94 6.79
N GLN A 65 -1.86 11.77 6.26
CA GLN A 65 -2.77 10.93 5.48
C GLN A 65 -3.20 9.68 6.25
N ASP A 66 -2.36 9.17 7.12
CA ASP A 66 -2.57 7.89 7.79
C ASP A 66 -3.20 8.02 9.17
N LYS A 67 -4.13 7.12 9.51
CA LYS A 67 -4.78 7.08 10.83
C LYS A 67 -3.88 6.55 11.93
N PHE A 68 -2.88 5.73 11.58
CA PHE A 68 -2.02 5.02 12.52
C PHE A 68 -0.85 5.85 13.06
N SER A 69 -0.53 6.96 12.44
CA SER A 69 0.58 7.82 12.86
C SER A 69 0.10 9.10 13.57
N LYS A 70 -0.67 8.98 14.65
CA LYS A 70 -1.12 10.15 15.42
C LYS A 70 0.01 11.11 15.86
N ASN A 71 1.24 10.61 15.91
CA ASN A 71 2.42 11.37 16.30
C ASN A 71 3.43 11.58 15.16
N MET A 72 3.15 11.12 13.95
CA MET A 72 4.03 11.28 12.79
C MET A 72 3.24 11.88 11.64
N CYS A 73 3.82 12.88 10.97
CA CYS A 73 3.24 13.48 9.78
C CYS A 73 3.95 12.99 8.52
N ASN A 74 3.22 12.98 7.41
CA ASN A 74 3.77 12.65 6.11
C ASN A 74 4.69 13.75 5.59
N GLU A 75 4.36 15.01 5.85
CA GLU A 75 5.14 16.16 5.41
C GLU A 75 5.04 17.31 6.42
N ILE A 76 6.11 18.11 6.46
CA ILE A 76 6.22 19.32 7.28
C ILE A 76 6.72 20.45 6.36
N CYS A 77 6.06 21.59 6.42
CA CYS A 77 6.48 22.79 5.74
C CYS A 77 6.54 23.95 6.72
N ILE A 78 7.68 24.61 6.82
CA ILE A 78 7.82 25.86 7.58
C ILE A 78 7.48 27.00 6.64
N ILE A 79 6.51 27.80 7.03
CA ILE A 79 6.07 28.99 6.33
C ILE A 79 6.73 30.18 7.01
N PRO A 80 7.62 30.91 6.33
CA PRO A 80 8.28 32.07 6.92
C PRO A 80 7.30 33.18 7.23
N ALA A 81 7.63 34.06 8.17
CA ALA A 81 6.87 35.26 8.43
C ALA A 81 6.78 36.14 7.18
N GLY A 82 5.65 36.83 6.99
CA GLY A 82 5.42 37.72 5.86
C GLY A 82 3.96 37.91 5.55
N VAL A 83 3.65 38.84 4.66
CA VAL A 83 2.29 39.19 4.26
C VAL A 83 1.89 38.66 2.89
N GLU A 84 2.83 38.08 2.16
CA GLU A 84 2.62 37.55 0.81
C GLU A 84 1.79 36.26 0.86
N ASN A 85 0.91 36.11 -0.13
CA ASN A 85 0.18 34.86 -0.33
C ASN A 85 1.13 33.73 -0.72
N ILE A 86 0.84 32.54 -0.21
CA ILE A 86 1.68 31.36 -0.39
C ILE A 86 0.91 30.32 -1.18
N TYR A 87 1.60 29.74 -2.16
CA TYR A 87 1.08 28.62 -2.92
C TYR A 87 2.00 27.41 -2.73
N LEU A 88 1.43 26.31 -2.24
CA LEU A 88 2.12 25.04 -2.06
C LEU A 88 1.46 23.99 -2.96
N MET A 89 2.27 23.26 -3.67
CA MET A 89 1.83 22.12 -4.46
C MET A 89 2.48 20.86 -3.92
N GLY A 90 1.72 19.78 -3.85
CA GLY A 90 2.19 18.50 -3.35
C GLY A 90 1.54 17.33 -4.04
N GLU A 91 2.24 16.24 -4.07
CA GLU A 91 1.84 14.97 -4.67
C GLU A 91 1.94 13.81 -3.67
N CYS A 92 1.25 12.72 -3.95
CA CYS A 92 1.45 11.47 -3.23
C CYS A 92 2.32 10.54 -4.05
N LYS A 93 3.41 10.06 -3.45
CA LYS A 93 4.31 9.07 -4.06
C LYS A 93 4.19 7.75 -3.35
N PHE A 94 4.19 6.68 -4.11
CA PHE A 94 4.27 5.34 -3.55
C PHE A 94 5.57 5.14 -2.78
N ASN A 95 5.46 4.54 -1.62
CA ASN A 95 6.61 4.13 -0.81
C ASN A 95 6.36 2.71 -0.30
N PRO A 96 6.99 1.71 -0.91
CA PRO A 96 6.79 0.30 -0.54
C PRO A 96 7.16 -0.01 0.91
N LEU A 97 7.98 0.85 1.54
CA LEU A 97 8.49 0.64 2.90
C LEU A 97 7.76 1.43 4.00
N GLY A 98 6.67 2.13 3.71
CA GLY A 98 6.12 3.00 4.75
C GLY A 98 4.82 3.71 4.46
N GLY A 99 3.97 3.14 3.63
CA GLY A 99 2.67 3.74 3.29
C GLY A 99 2.80 4.98 2.42
N ASP A 100 1.67 5.53 2.04
CA ASP A 100 1.56 6.67 1.16
C ASP A 100 2.23 7.92 1.74
N ASN A 101 3.06 8.55 0.94
CA ASN A 101 3.79 9.74 1.35
C ASN A 101 3.34 10.96 0.55
N PHE A 102 2.55 11.80 1.16
CA PHE A 102 2.35 13.15 0.64
C PHE A 102 3.68 13.92 0.74
N ARG A 103 4.04 14.67 -0.31
CA ARG A 103 5.23 15.51 -0.37
C ARG A 103 4.92 16.84 -1.02
N PHE A 104 5.37 17.93 -0.44
CA PHE A 104 5.41 19.21 -1.15
C PHE A 104 6.57 19.23 -2.15
N HIS A 105 6.36 19.82 -3.32
CA HIS A 105 7.42 20.01 -4.31
C HIS A 105 8.52 20.93 -3.77
N GLY A 106 9.77 20.51 -3.95
CA GLY A 106 10.94 21.30 -3.58
C GLY A 106 11.23 21.44 -2.08
N MET A 107 10.44 20.80 -1.24
CA MET A 107 10.60 20.90 0.22
C MET A 107 10.64 19.52 0.85
N THR A 108 11.65 19.25 1.68
CA THR A 108 11.67 18.08 2.55
C THR A 108 12.31 18.48 3.87
N ASP A 109 11.50 18.59 4.91
CA ASP A 109 11.98 18.93 6.25
C ASP A 109 12.85 17.77 6.80
N PRO A 110 14.02 18.08 7.40
CA PRO A 110 14.88 17.06 8.01
C PRO A 110 14.18 16.15 9.03
N ARG A 111 13.16 16.66 9.73
CA ARG A 111 12.35 15.89 10.69
C ARG A 111 11.55 14.80 9.99
N VAL A 112 11.01 15.09 8.80
CA VAL A 112 10.31 14.11 7.97
C VAL A 112 11.26 13.03 7.51
N LEU A 113 12.47 13.40 7.05
CA LEU A 113 13.51 12.45 6.68
C LEU A 113 13.94 11.56 7.86
N ALA A 114 14.10 12.16 9.04
CA ALA A 114 14.43 11.43 10.26
C ALA A 114 13.32 10.44 10.64
N ASN A 115 12.05 10.86 10.55
CA ASN A 115 10.91 10.01 10.81
C ASN A 115 10.80 8.86 9.79
N ARG A 116 11.02 9.14 8.51
CA ARG A 116 11.07 8.11 7.45
C ARG A 116 12.18 7.09 7.71
N LYS A 117 13.40 7.54 8.08
CA LYS A 117 14.49 6.65 8.48
C LYS A 117 14.15 5.81 9.72
N LYS A 118 13.42 6.39 10.68
CA LYS A 118 12.99 5.68 11.89
C LYS A 118 11.91 4.63 11.57
N CYS A 119 10.99 4.94 10.65
CA CYS A 119 10.01 3.98 10.16
C CYS A 119 10.68 2.86 9.36
N ALA A 120 11.58 3.20 8.43
CA ALA A 120 12.36 2.21 7.70
C ALA A 120 13.18 1.28 8.61
N LYS A 121 13.80 1.83 9.69
CA LYS A 121 14.49 1.02 10.70
C LYS A 121 13.54 0.11 11.49
N LYS A 122 12.34 0.59 11.86
CA LYS A 122 11.34 -0.24 12.54
C LYS A 122 10.82 -1.34 11.63
N PHE A 123 10.58 -1.01 10.36
CA PHE A 123 10.18 -1.98 9.35
C PHE A 123 11.29 -2.99 9.09
N GLY A 124 12.55 -2.54 8.92
CA GLY A 124 13.71 -3.42 8.83
C GLY A 124 13.91 -4.30 10.08
N ALA A 125 13.63 -3.77 11.28
CA ALA A 125 13.65 -4.58 12.50
C ALA A 125 12.50 -5.60 12.55
N PHE A 126 11.32 -5.24 12.02
CA PHE A 126 10.18 -6.16 11.89
C PHE A 126 10.49 -7.26 10.86
N LEU A 127 11.04 -6.90 9.71
CA LEU A 127 11.49 -7.86 8.69
C LEU A 127 12.62 -8.75 9.22
N ALA A 128 13.59 -8.18 9.97
CA ALA A 128 14.62 -8.97 10.64
C ALA A 128 14.01 -9.92 11.69
N LEU A 129 12.96 -9.52 12.39
CA LEU A 129 12.22 -10.39 13.31
C LEU A 129 11.48 -11.50 12.53
N CYS A 130 10.86 -11.17 11.40
CA CYS A 130 10.24 -12.16 10.50
C CYS A 130 11.30 -13.11 9.92
N ALA A 131 12.48 -12.62 9.54
CA ALA A 131 13.60 -13.45 9.10
C ALA A 131 14.13 -14.35 10.23
N VAL A 132 14.20 -13.83 11.47
CA VAL A 132 14.60 -14.64 12.65
C VAL A 132 13.51 -15.68 12.98
N VAL A 133 12.23 -15.31 12.88
CA VAL A 133 11.12 -16.25 13.05
C VAL A 133 11.11 -17.27 11.91
N GLY A 134 11.31 -16.85 10.66
CA GLY A 134 11.50 -17.72 9.50
C GLY A 134 12.72 -18.65 9.65
N PHE A 135 13.84 -18.13 10.20
CA PHE A 135 15.02 -18.94 10.49
C PHE A 135 14.76 -19.95 11.63
N ILE A 136 14.04 -19.55 12.67
CA ILE A 136 13.62 -20.43 13.77
C ILE A 136 12.59 -21.46 13.26
N CYS A 137 11.64 -21.07 12.44
CA CYS A 137 10.70 -21.99 11.79
C CYS A 137 11.45 -22.92 10.83
N GLY A 138 12.41 -22.45 10.05
CA GLY A 138 13.27 -23.25 9.20
C GLY A 138 14.18 -24.23 9.99
N PHE A 139 14.57 -23.87 11.22
CA PHE A 139 15.31 -24.77 12.11
C PHE A 139 14.42 -25.84 12.74
N ILE A 140 13.15 -25.52 13.00
CA ILE A 140 12.11 -26.46 13.44
C ILE A 140 11.67 -27.36 12.29
N ALA A 141 11.58 -26.83 11.05
CA ALA A 141 11.23 -27.56 9.84
C ALA A 141 12.28 -28.62 9.43
N ASN A 142 13.49 -28.58 9.98
CA ASN A 142 14.43 -29.71 9.85
C ASN A 142 13.95 -31.03 10.51
N TYR A 143 12.81 -31.02 11.22
CA TYR A 143 12.17 -32.20 11.79
C TYR A 143 10.85 -32.60 11.08
N ASN A 144 10.32 -31.73 10.20
CA ASN A 144 9.20 -32.06 9.31
C ASN A 144 9.64 -31.84 7.86
N PRO A 145 9.31 -32.73 6.94
CA PRO A 145 9.56 -32.47 5.52
C PRO A 145 8.87 -31.16 5.12
N PRO A 146 9.51 -30.32 4.29
CA PRO A 146 8.93 -29.06 3.84
C PRO A 146 7.58 -29.32 3.16
N SER A 147 6.59 -28.50 3.54
CA SER A 147 5.24 -28.55 3.00
C SER A 147 5.16 -27.68 1.76
N TYR A 148 5.38 -28.25 0.57
CA TYR A 148 5.30 -27.51 -0.68
C TYR A 148 3.85 -27.34 -1.13
N ALA A 149 3.52 -26.16 -1.62
CA ALA A 149 2.17 -25.81 -2.05
C ALA A 149 1.59 -26.77 -3.10
N LYS A 150 2.44 -27.32 -3.98
CA LYS A 150 2.04 -28.26 -5.04
C LYS A 150 1.75 -29.69 -4.60
N ASP A 151 2.18 -30.07 -3.39
CA ASP A 151 2.16 -31.46 -2.91
C ASP A 151 0.92 -31.80 -2.06
N GLY A 152 0.07 -30.78 -1.80
CA GLY A 152 -1.16 -30.96 -0.99
C GLY A 152 -2.40 -31.35 -1.80
N GLU A 153 -3.44 -31.74 -1.10
CA GLU A 153 -4.76 -32.01 -1.68
C GLU A 153 -5.57 -30.71 -1.80
N PRO A 154 -6.42 -30.57 -2.86
CA PRO A 154 -7.25 -29.39 -3.01
C PRO A 154 -8.16 -29.13 -1.80
N LYS A 155 -8.13 -27.91 -1.27
CA LYS A 155 -8.92 -27.46 -0.14
C LYS A 155 -9.48 -26.06 -0.41
N ALA A 156 -10.77 -25.87 -0.13
CA ALA A 156 -11.40 -24.56 -0.21
C ALA A 156 -11.07 -23.74 1.03
N PHE A 157 -10.58 -22.54 0.83
CA PHE A 157 -10.40 -21.50 1.84
C PHE A 157 -11.47 -20.44 1.64
N VAL A 158 -12.16 -20.07 2.71
CA VAL A 158 -13.21 -19.05 2.70
C VAL A 158 -12.83 -18.01 3.74
N HIS A 159 -12.54 -16.80 3.27
CA HIS A 159 -12.19 -15.69 4.15
C HIS A 159 -13.46 -14.90 4.55
N GLU A 160 -13.42 -14.21 5.68
CA GLU A 160 -14.54 -13.40 6.20
C GLU A 160 -14.97 -12.25 5.27
N SER A 161 -14.10 -11.82 4.35
CA SER A 161 -14.41 -10.85 3.29
C SER A 161 -15.32 -11.39 2.19
N GLY A 162 -15.67 -12.69 2.23
CA GLY A 162 -16.47 -13.34 1.20
C GLY A 162 -15.68 -13.93 0.03
N VAL A 163 -14.36 -13.78 0.02
CA VAL A 163 -13.49 -14.44 -0.96
C VAL A 163 -13.38 -15.92 -0.65
N LYS A 164 -13.59 -16.76 -1.65
CA LYS A 164 -13.34 -18.18 -1.64
C LYS A 164 -12.32 -18.54 -2.70
N ILE A 165 -11.32 -19.33 -2.33
CA ILE A 165 -10.28 -19.83 -3.25
C ILE A 165 -9.98 -21.29 -2.93
N VAL A 166 -9.70 -22.11 -3.95
CA VAL A 166 -9.25 -23.48 -3.78
C VAL A 166 -7.73 -23.52 -3.95
N LEU A 167 -7.04 -23.75 -2.86
CA LEU A 167 -5.60 -23.99 -2.81
C LEU A 167 -5.34 -25.45 -2.42
N THR A 168 -4.15 -25.75 -1.97
CA THR A 168 -3.87 -27.07 -1.35
C THR A 168 -3.99 -26.98 0.17
N ASP A 169 -4.20 -28.09 0.84
CA ASP A 169 -4.35 -28.20 2.29
C ASP A 169 -3.05 -27.91 3.06
N THR A 170 -1.95 -27.74 2.33
CA THR A 170 -0.64 -27.32 2.86
C THR A 170 -0.57 -25.83 3.20
N PHE A 171 -1.48 -25.01 2.66
CA PHE A 171 -1.54 -23.59 2.98
C PHE A 171 -2.06 -23.35 4.40
N GLU A 172 -1.43 -22.41 5.07
CA GLU A 172 -1.87 -21.87 6.37
C GLU A 172 -2.20 -20.40 6.22
N GLU A 173 -3.25 -19.96 6.93
CA GLU A 173 -3.59 -18.55 7.02
C GLU A 173 -2.55 -17.81 7.84
N THR A 174 -2.10 -16.66 7.33
CA THR A 174 -1.14 -15.80 8.00
C THR A 174 -1.52 -14.35 7.80
N GLU A 175 -0.87 -13.43 8.50
CA GLU A 175 -1.15 -12.01 8.41
C GLU A 175 0.01 -11.28 7.74
N ILE A 176 -0.27 -10.56 6.66
CA ILE A 176 0.62 -9.56 6.06
C ILE A 176 -0.05 -8.19 6.19
N ASP A 177 0.67 -7.21 6.72
CA ASP A 177 0.12 -5.89 7.00
C ASP A 177 -0.40 -5.21 5.71
N GLY A 178 -1.67 -4.90 5.68
CA GLY A 178 -2.34 -4.23 4.57
C GLY A 178 -3.07 -5.15 3.60
N THR A 179 -2.91 -6.46 3.68
CA THR A 179 -3.71 -7.42 2.88
C THR A 179 -5.07 -7.69 3.54
N VAL A 180 -6.05 -8.07 2.75
CA VAL A 180 -7.35 -8.55 3.25
C VAL A 180 -7.21 -9.97 3.75
N PHE A 181 -6.53 -10.82 2.99
CA PHE A 181 -6.20 -12.18 3.38
C PHE A 181 -4.80 -12.56 2.90
N THR A 182 -4.20 -13.52 3.57
CA THR A 182 -2.93 -14.15 3.15
C THR A 182 -2.93 -15.62 3.54
N TYR A 183 -2.54 -16.46 2.58
CA TYR A 183 -2.26 -17.87 2.76
C TYR A 183 -0.84 -18.17 2.34
N ALA A 184 -0.10 -18.94 3.12
CA ALA A 184 1.30 -19.24 2.83
C ALA A 184 1.65 -20.70 3.05
N THR A 185 2.65 -21.16 2.32
CA THR A 185 3.38 -22.42 2.54
C THR A 185 4.87 -22.09 2.69
N ASP A 186 5.73 -23.11 2.74
CA ASP A 186 7.18 -22.89 2.78
C ASP A 186 7.75 -22.30 1.48
N ASP A 187 7.03 -22.42 0.37
CA ASP A 187 7.53 -22.04 -0.96
C ASP A 187 6.61 -21.08 -1.74
N ALA A 188 5.34 -20.94 -1.37
CA ALA A 188 4.39 -20.08 -2.06
C ALA A 188 3.56 -19.23 -1.12
N VAL A 189 3.16 -18.05 -1.60
CA VAL A 189 2.27 -17.13 -0.88
C VAL A 189 1.16 -16.66 -1.81
N VAL A 190 -0.07 -16.61 -1.28
CA VAL A 190 -1.25 -16.04 -1.95
C VAL A 190 -1.85 -14.99 -1.05
N PHE A 191 -2.02 -13.77 -1.57
CA PHE A 191 -2.61 -12.69 -0.79
C PHE A 191 -3.47 -11.79 -1.66
N GLY A 192 -4.44 -11.10 -1.05
CA GLY A 192 -5.38 -10.26 -1.76
C GLY A 192 -5.58 -8.89 -1.16
N TYR A 193 -5.85 -7.93 -2.03
CA TYR A 193 -6.27 -6.58 -1.70
C TYR A 193 -7.64 -6.31 -2.29
N GLU A 194 -8.42 -5.47 -1.62
CA GLU A 194 -9.71 -4.99 -2.09
C GLU A 194 -9.71 -3.47 -2.19
N GLU A 195 -10.18 -2.96 -3.33
CA GLU A 195 -10.42 -1.54 -3.53
C GLU A 195 -11.88 -1.26 -3.89
N SER A 196 -12.64 -0.79 -2.91
CA SER A 196 -14.06 -0.48 -3.08
C SER A 196 -14.31 0.69 -4.03
N PHE A 197 -15.35 0.61 -4.88
CA PHE A 197 -15.76 1.70 -5.78
C PHE A 197 -16.22 2.96 -5.03
N THR A 198 -16.67 2.85 -3.79
CA THR A 198 -16.94 4.03 -2.95
C THR A 198 -15.68 4.82 -2.63
N ALA A 199 -14.57 4.15 -2.70
CA ALA A 199 -13.25 4.67 -2.47
C ALA A 199 -12.57 5.09 -3.79
N LEU A 200 -12.95 4.48 -4.93
CA LEU A 200 -12.45 4.71 -6.28
C LEU A 200 -13.47 5.56 -7.08
N GLU A 201 -13.72 6.83 -6.68
CA GLU A 201 -14.69 7.70 -7.37
C GLU A 201 -14.44 7.71 -8.90
N GLY A 202 -15.37 7.16 -9.68
CA GLY A 202 -15.34 7.16 -11.15
C GLY A 202 -14.64 5.94 -11.79
N MET A 203 -14.23 4.93 -11.02
CA MET A 203 -13.64 3.70 -11.57
C MET A 203 -14.61 2.51 -11.60
N GLY A 204 -15.82 2.66 -11.10
CA GLY A 204 -16.83 1.59 -11.15
C GLY A 204 -17.18 1.12 -12.58
N ASP A 205 -16.97 1.98 -13.58
CA ASP A 205 -17.17 1.65 -14.99
C ASP A 205 -15.93 1.04 -15.69
N TRP A 206 -14.79 0.99 -14.99
CA TRP A 206 -13.57 0.41 -15.56
C TRP A 206 -13.68 -1.11 -15.68
N THR A 207 -13.00 -1.63 -16.69
CA THR A 207 -12.77 -3.06 -16.85
C THR A 207 -11.62 -3.53 -15.94
N GLU A 208 -11.52 -4.84 -15.71
CA GLU A 208 -10.40 -5.44 -14.99
C GLU A 208 -9.05 -5.08 -15.64
N LYS A 209 -9.02 -4.99 -16.98
CA LYS A 209 -7.83 -4.64 -17.74
C LYS A 209 -7.40 -3.21 -17.49
N GLU A 210 -8.30 -2.25 -17.58
CA GLU A 210 -8.00 -0.84 -17.31
C GLU A 210 -7.49 -0.65 -15.88
N TYR A 211 -8.06 -1.38 -14.93
CA TYR A 211 -7.59 -1.37 -13.56
C TYR A 211 -6.20 -2.02 -13.41
N ALA A 212 -5.94 -3.16 -14.06
CA ALA A 212 -4.64 -3.81 -14.06
C ALA A 212 -3.53 -2.95 -14.69
N GLU A 213 -3.84 -2.26 -15.81
CA GLU A 213 -2.92 -1.31 -16.46
C GLU A 213 -2.57 -0.14 -15.52
N GLU A 214 -3.55 0.37 -14.78
CA GLU A 214 -3.31 1.43 -13.80
C GLU A 214 -2.51 0.93 -12.58
N LEU A 215 -2.73 -0.31 -12.12
CA LEU A 215 -1.89 -0.93 -11.08
C LEU A 215 -0.43 -1.02 -11.53
N CYS A 216 -0.17 -1.53 -12.75
CA CYS A 216 1.18 -1.59 -13.29
C CYS A 216 1.83 -0.20 -13.32
N ALA A 217 1.10 0.83 -13.78
CA ALA A 217 1.59 2.20 -13.79
C ALA A 217 1.86 2.76 -12.38
N ALA A 218 0.96 2.49 -11.43
CA ALA A 218 1.08 2.94 -10.05
C ALA A 218 2.24 2.29 -9.31
N TRP A 219 2.53 1.03 -9.61
CA TRP A 219 3.65 0.28 -9.03
C TRP A 219 4.98 0.53 -9.76
N GLY A 220 4.94 1.26 -10.89
CA GLY A 220 6.13 1.55 -11.69
C GLY A 220 6.66 0.35 -12.47
N LEU A 221 5.80 -0.61 -12.76
CA LEU A 221 6.12 -1.84 -13.48
C LEU A 221 6.08 -1.58 -15.00
N THR A 222 7.06 -0.85 -15.52
CA THR A 222 7.09 -0.42 -16.94
C THR A 222 7.22 -1.57 -17.94
N ASP A 223 7.74 -2.71 -17.50
CA ASP A 223 7.99 -3.88 -18.30
C ASP A 223 6.90 -4.97 -18.15
N ALA A 224 5.94 -4.77 -17.25
CA ALA A 224 4.83 -5.70 -17.08
C ALA A 224 3.75 -5.45 -18.14
N GLU A 225 3.33 -6.51 -18.81
CA GLU A 225 2.25 -6.48 -19.78
C GLU A 225 0.99 -7.13 -19.18
N VAL A 226 -0.14 -6.40 -19.25
CA VAL A 226 -1.43 -6.95 -18.86
C VAL A 226 -1.91 -7.95 -19.91
N GLN A 227 -2.19 -9.16 -19.47
CA GLN A 227 -2.63 -10.28 -20.29
C GLN A 227 -4.09 -10.61 -19.99
N GLU A 228 -4.81 -11.00 -21.05
CA GLU A 228 -6.15 -11.55 -20.96
C GLU A 228 -6.10 -12.96 -21.53
N GLN A 229 -6.09 -13.97 -20.68
CA GLN A 229 -6.02 -15.35 -21.09
C GLN A 229 -6.87 -16.24 -20.17
N ASP A 230 -7.54 -17.22 -20.77
CA ASP A 230 -8.34 -18.24 -20.06
C ASP A 230 -9.44 -17.65 -19.14
N GLY A 231 -9.93 -16.45 -19.46
CA GLY A 231 -10.94 -15.74 -18.67
C GLY A 231 -10.38 -14.95 -17.48
N LEU A 232 -9.05 -14.87 -17.35
CA LEU A 232 -8.36 -14.08 -16.34
C LEU A 232 -7.74 -12.85 -16.96
N VAL A 233 -7.75 -11.74 -16.22
CA VAL A 233 -6.95 -10.53 -16.49
C VAL A 233 -5.83 -10.50 -15.46
N TYR A 234 -4.59 -10.54 -15.91
CA TYR A 234 -3.45 -10.60 -15.01
C TYR A 234 -2.20 -9.95 -15.60
N PHE A 235 -1.24 -9.65 -14.75
CA PHE A 235 0.12 -9.29 -15.13
C PHE A 235 1.14 -10.02 -14.26
N GLU A 236 2.38 -10.06 -14.75
CA GLU A 236 3.48 -10.75 -14.08
C GLU A 236 4.64 -9.78 -13.86
N TYR A 237 5.29 -9.91 -12.73
CA TYR A 237 6.52 -9.17 -12.45
C TYR A 237 7.40 -9.95 -11.49
N SER A 238 8.68 -9.58 -11.42
CA SER A 238 9.60 -10.13 -10.43
C SER A 238 10.16 -9.00 -9.57
N ASN A 239 10.34 -9.28 -8.30
CA ASN A 239 10.92 -8.36 -7.35
C ASN A 239 11.89 -9.07 -6.43
N ARG A 240 12.97 -8.39 -6.07
CA ARG A 240 13.97 -8.90 -5.13
C ARG A 240 13.57 -8.55 -3.71
N SER A 241 13.59 -9.54 -2.84
CA SER A 241 13.45 -9.33 -1.41
C SER A 241 14.72 -8.67 -0.85
N ASP A 242 14.55 -7.53 -0.19
CA ASP A 242 15.65 -6.80 0.45
C ASP A 242 16.28 -7.57 1.63
N ASP A 243 15.54 -8.55 2.18
CA ASP A 243 15.94 -9.28 3.39
C ASP A 243 16.69 -10.57 3.08
N THR A 244 16.30 -11.28 2.03
CA THR A 244 16.82 -12.61 1.70
C THR A 244 17.69 -12.63 0.46
N ASP A 245 17.78 -11.50 -0.28
CA ASP A 245 18.39 -11.39 -1.62
C ASP A 245 17.78 -12.37 -2.65
N THR A 246 16.59 -12.91 -2.34
CA THR A 246 15.86 -13.86 -3.19
C THR A 246 14.98 -13.10 -4.17
N MET A 247 14.98 -13.53 -5.43
CA MET A 247 14.03 -13.05 -6.45
C MET A 247 12.74 -13.83 -6.33
N TYR A 248 11.63 -13.11 -6.15
CA TYR A 248 10.29 -13.66 -6.22
C TYR A 248 9.61 -13.24 -7.51
N SER A 249 8.87 -14.15 -8.12
CA SER A 249 7.99 -13.85 -9.24
C SER A 249 6.55 -13.90 -8.80
N TYR A 250 5.79 -12.96 -9.32
CA TYR A 250 4.40 -12.72 -8.97
C TYR A 250 3.51 -12.84 -10.21
N MET A 251 2.37 -13.48 -10.07
CA MET A 251 1.23 -13.38 -10.95
C MET A 251 0.12 -12.67 -10.21
N VAL A 252 -0.27 -11.49 -10.67
CA VAL A 252 -1.33 -10.67 -10.06
C VAL A 252 -2.55 -10.75 -10.94
N VAL A 253 -3.62 -11.32 -10.42
CA VAL A 253 -4.89 -11.47 -11.14
C VAL A 253 -5.91 -10.47 -10.61
N VAL A 254 -6.54 -9.76 -11.53
CA VAL A 254 -7.55 -8.75 -11.21
C VAL A 254 -8.95 -9.33 -11.41
N TYR A 255 -9.81 -9.06 -10.45
CA TYR A 255 -11.23 -9.40 -10.49
C TYR A 255 -12.06 -8.15 -10.21
N LYS A 256 -13.25 -8.12 -10.80
CA LYS A 256 -14.23 -7.08 -10.57
C LYS A 256 -15.50 -7.67 -9.98
N THR A 257 -15.92 -7.13 -8.85
CA THR A 257 -17.23 -7.43 -8.25
C THR A 257 -18.23 -6.29 -8.54
N GLY A 258 -19.42 -6.38 -7.98
CA GLY A 258 -20.40 -5.28 -8.04
C GLY A 258 -19.97 -4.03 -7.29
N GLU A 259 -19.04 -4.12 -6.33
CA GLU A 259 -18.71 -3.05 -5.39
C GLU A 259 -17.22 -2.71 -5.32
N SER A 260 -16.33 -3.55 -5.87
CA SER A 260 -14.89 -3.41 -5.72
C SER A 260 -14.10 -4.05 -6.86
N PHE A 261 -12.82 -3.62 -6.98
CA PHE A 261 -11.79 -4.42 -7.62
C PHE A 261 -11.01 -5.20 -6.57
N TRP A 262 -10.60 -6.38 -6.96
CA TRP A 262 -9.69 -7.23 -6.20
C TRP A 262 -8.44 -7.49 -7.01
N ASP A 263 -7.27 -7.34 -6.41
CA ASP A 263 -6.04 -7.87 -6.93
C ASP A 263 -5.55 -9.00 -6.02
N ILE A 264 -5.42 -10.20 -6.59
CA ILE A 264 -4.94 -11.39 -5.88
C ILE A 264 -3.59 -11.78 -6.46
N SER A 265 -2.59 -11.75 -5.60
CA SER A 265 -1.19 -12.03 -5.94
C SER A 265 -0.81 -13.45 -5.55
N PHE A 266 -0.21 -14.17 -6.48
CA PHE A 266 0.39 -15.49 -6.31
C PHE A 266 1.91 -15.33 -6.45
N ALA A 267 2.67 -15.71 -5.45
CA ALA A 267 4.10 -15.51 -5.39
C ALA A 267 4.87 -16.79 -5.07
N VAL A 268 6.03 -16.94 -5.69
CA VAL A 268 6.97 -18.04 -5.48
C VAL A 268 8.38 -17.58 -5.84
N ASP A 269 9.41 -18.29 -5.38
CA ASP A 269 10.78 -18.08 -5.84
C ASP A 269 10.83 -18.10 -7.38
N GLU A 270 11.55 -17.17 -8.01
CA GLU A 270 11.65 -17.04 -9.46
C GLU A 270 12.10 -18.34 -10.14
N ALA A 271 12.98 -19.09 -9.49
CA ALA A 271 13.46 -20.38 -10.04
C ALA A 271 12.34 -21.42 -10.18
N GLN A 272 11.27 -21.31 -9.38
CA GLN A 272 10.14 -22.24 -9.40
C GLN A 272 8.95 -21.68 -10.21
N TYR A 273 8.97 -20.40 -10.57
CA TYR A 273 7.81 -19.74 -11.17
C TYR A 273 7.27 -20.44 -12.43
N LYS A 274 8.16 -20.92 -13.30
CA LYS A 274 7.74 -21.64 -14.52
C LYS A 274 6.92 -22.90 -14.23
N GLU A 275 7.23 -23.58 -13.14
CA GLU A 275 6.50 -24.77 -12.69
C GLU A 275 5.15 -24.37 -12.04
N TYR A 276 5.17 -23.27 -11.29
CA TYR A 276 3.99 -22.79 -10.54
C TYR A 276 2.98 -22.01 -11.39
N LYS A 277 3.39 -21.37 -12.47
CA LYS A 277 2.48 -20.55 -13.31
C LYS A 277 1.19 -21.28 -13.73
N PRO A 278 1.21 -22.53 -14.26
CA PRO A 278 -0.02 -23.25 -14.55
C PRO A 278 -0.85 -23.57 -13.30
N ILE A 279 -0.23 -23.81 -12.16
CA ILE A 279 -0.90 -24.05 -10.88
C ILE A 279 -1.59 -22.76 -10.39
N PHE A 280 -0.90 -21.62 -10.46
CA PHE A 280 -1.45 -20.31 -10.15
C PHE A 280 -2.67 -19.99 -11.02
N THR A 281 -2.61 -20.32 -12.31
CA THR A 281 -3.75 -20.17 -13.23
C THR A 281 -4.96 -20.97 -12.76
N GLU A 282 -4.78 -22.19 -12.31
CA GLU A 282 -5.88 -23.03 -11.80
C GLU A 282 -6.42 -22.51 -10.45
N TRP A 283 -5.55 -22.07 -9.55
CA TRP A 283 -5.98 -21.45 -8.30
C TRP A 283 -6.74 -20.14 -8.57
N ALA A 284 -6.25 -19.31 -9.46
CA ALA A 284 -6.93 -18.06 -9.84
C ALA A 284 -8.32 -18.31 -10.42
N LYS A 285 -8.50 -19.34 -11.26
CA LYS A 285 -9.81 -19.74 -11.79
C LYS A 285 -10.79 -20.21 -10.73
N SER A 286 -10.29 -20.64 -9.57
CA SER A 286 -11.12 -21.12 -8.47
C SER A 286 -11.63 -20.01 -7.56
N VAL A 287 -11.21 -18.76 -7.79
CA VAL A 287 -11.63 -17.62 -6.97
C VAL A 287 -13.11 -17.34 -7.22
N GLU A 288 -13.85 -17.26 -6.14
CA GLU A 288 -15.27 -16.90 -6.10
C GLU A 288 -15.47 -15.78 -5.07
N PHE A 289 -16.41 -14.90 -5.30
CA PHE A 289 -16.81 -13.85 -4.36
C PHE A 289 -18.23 -14.10 -3.90
N ALA A 290 -18.48 -13.97 -2.58
CA ALA A 290 -19.84 -14.02 -2.06
C ALA A 290 -20.63 -12.80 -2.58
N GLU A 291 -21.86 -13.06 -3.07
CA GLU A 291 -22.81 -12.00 -3.50
C GLU A 291 -23.38 -11.24 -2.30
#